data_b733268f66067e88aea719940ad1a2a0
#
_entry.id   b733268f66067e88aea719940ad1a2a0
#
_cell.length_a   1.000
_cell.length_b   1.000
_cell.length_c   1.000
_cell.angle_alpha   90.00
_cell.angle_beta   90.00
_cell.angle_gamma   90.00
#
_symmetry.space_group_name_H-M   'P 1'
#
loop_
_entity.id
_entity.type
_entity.pdbx_description
1 polymer ?
#
loop_
_entity_poly.entity_id
_entity_poly.type
_entity_poly.pdbx_seq_one_letter_code
_entity_poly.pdbx_strand_id
1 'polypeptide(L)'
;MPLILRLGTPEDATICGTICYDAFTTIATQHNFPSNYPSPEVAVARMAERLTHPGLYAVVAELDGQVVGSNFLDERSPIVGLGPITVAPSVQNRAVGRHLMHAVLERVATQHALGVRLVHAAYHTRALSLYAKLGFTVRDFVARVT
;
A
#
# COMPACT_ATOMS: atom_id res chain seq x y z
N MET A 1 3.39 -15.03 -16.73
CA MET A 1 1.96 -14.70 -16.49
C MET A 1 1.83 -13.21 -16.34
N PRO A 2 0.87 -12.60 -17.02
CA PRO A 2 0.74 -11.15 -16.99
C PRO A 2 0.21 -10.66 -15.66
N LEU A 3 0.81 -9.58 -15.17
CA LEU A 3 0.30 -8.82 -14.05
C LEU A 3 -0.72 -7.81 -14.57
N ILE A 4 -1.89 -7.80 -13.99
CA ILE A 4 -2.97 -6.88 -14.36
C ILE A 4 -3.19 -5.91 -13.21
N LEU A 5 -3.20 -4.61 -13.54
CA LEU A 5 -3.56 -3.57 -12.59
C LEU A 5 -4.96 -3.07 -12.93
N ARG A 6 -5.80 -2.92 -11.92
CA ARG A 6 -7.16 -2.40 -12.10
C ARG A 6 -7.60 -1.59 -10.89
N LEU A 7 -8.69 -0.86 -11.04
CA LEU A 7 -9.28 -0.16 -9.89
C LEU A 7 -9.78 -1.16 -8.86
N GLY A 8 -9.57 -0.84 -7.60
CA GLY A 8 -10.13 -1.60 -6.49
C GLY A 8 -11.62 -1.34 -6.35
N THR A 9 -12.34 -2.34 -5.90
CA THR A 9 -13.78 -2.27 -5.63
C THR A 9 -14.07 -2.76 -4.22
N PRO A 10 -15.26 -2.45 -3.64
CA PRO A 10 -15.59 -2.93 -2.30
C PRO A 10 -15.48 -4.45 -2.12
N GLU A 11 -15.69 -5.21 -3.19
CA GLU A 11 -15.57 -6.66 -3.17
C GLU A 11 -14.14 -7.14 -2.92
N ASP A 12 -13.16 -6.27 -3.10
CA ASP A 12 -11.75 -6.60 -2.84
C ASP A 12 -11.37 -6.49 -1.37
N ALA A 13 -12.25 -6.03 -0.49
CA ALA A 13 -11.91 -5.70 0.89
C ALA A 13 -11.33 -6.89 1.66
N THR A 14 -11.94 -8.05 1.55
CA THR A 14 -11.48 -9.24 2.29
C THR A 14 -10.10 -9.69 1.85
N ILE A 15 -9.86 -9.81 0.54
CA ILE A 15 -8.56 -10.25 0.05
C ILE A 15 -7.48 -9.19 0.28
N CYS A 16 -7.78 -7.93 0.04
CA CYS A 16 -6.84 -6.85 0.30
C CYS A 16 -6.50 -6.74 1.79
N GLY A 17 -7.50 -6.87 2.67
CA GLY A 17 -7.28 -6.84 4.11
C GLY A 17 -6.45 -8.01 4.61
N THR A 18 -6.70 -9.20 4.09
CA THR A 18 -5.92 -10.39 4.43
C THR A 18 -4.46 -10.23 4.00
N ILE A 19 -4.22 -9.77 2.77
CA ILE A 19 -2.87 -9.51 2.28
C ILE A 19 -2.18 -8.43 3.11
N CYS A 20 -2.89 -7.37 3.44
CA CYS A 20 -2.37 -6.28 4.25
C CYS A 20 -1.93 -6.78 5.63
N TYR A 21 -2.77 -7.56 6.28
CA TYR A 21 -2.43 -8.16 7.58
C TYR A 21 -1.21 -9.05 7.47
N ASP A 22 -1.18 -9.95 6.48
CA ASP A 22 -0.06 -10.89 6.31
C ASP A 22 1.25 -10.17 6.01
N ALA A 23 1.22 -9.18 5.12
CA ALA A 23 2.42 -8.45 4.73
C ALA A 23 3.01 -7.66 5.90
N PHE A 24 2.18 -6.90 6.61
CA PHE A 24 2.65 -6.10 7.75
C PHE A 24 3.05 -6.95 8.94
N THR A 25 2.33 -8.02 9.20
CA THR A 25 2.66 -8.94 10.30
C THR A 25 3.97 -9.67 10.01
N THR A 26 4.18 -10.11 8.77
CA THR A 26 5.40 -10.81 8.38
C THR A 26 6.63 -9.93 8.60
N ILE A 27 6.60 -8.68 8.10
CA ILE A 27 7.77 -7.80 8.23
C ILE A 27 7.98 -7.36 9.69
N ALA A 28 6.92 -7.11 10.43
CA ALA A 28 7.03 -6.76 11.85
C ALA A 28 7.64 -7.90 12.66
N THR A 29 7.20 -9.13 12.42
CA THR A 29 7.72 -10.32 13.11
C THR A 29 9.19 -10.53 12.79
N GLN A 30 9.62 -10.34 11.53
CA GLN A 30 11.01 -10.46 11.13
C GLN A 30 11.92 -9.48 11.87
N HIS A 31 11.40 -8.36 12.32
CA HIS A 31 12.14 -7.32 13.03
C HIS A 31 11.78 -7.22 14.51
N ASN A 32 11.06 -8.21 15.05
CA ASN A 32 10.67 -8.29 16.46
C ASN A 32 9.81 -7.11 16.92
N PHE A 33 8.94 -6.60 16.04
CA PHE A 33 7.98 -5.57 16.37
C PHE A 33 6.55 -6.13 16.36
N PRO A 34 5.63 -5.54 17.13
CA PRO A 34 4.23 -5.95 17.06
C PRO A 34 3.63 -5.55 15.71
N SER A 35 2.63 -6.31 15.25
CA SER A 35 1.92 -6.00 14.03
C SER A 35 1.18 -4.66 14.13
N ASN A 36 1.08 -3.96 12.99
CA ASN A 36 0.30 -2.73 12.89
C ASN A 36 -1.21 -2.98 13.03
N TYR A 37 -1.63 -4.20 12.79
CA TYR A 37 -3.04 -4.59 12.85
C TYR A 37 -3.22 -5.68 13.91
N PRO A 38 -4.17 -5.50 14.86
CA PRO A 38 -4.36 -6.50 15.92
C PRO A 38 -4.95 -7.81 15.42
N SER A 39 -5.64 -7.80 14.27
CA SER A 39 -6.25 -9.00 13.71
C SER A 39 -6.49 -8.83 12.21
N PRO A 40 -6.67 -9.95 11.46
CA PRO A 40 -7.05 -9.86 10.05
C PRO A 40 -8.38 -9.11 9.86
N GLU A 41 -9.34 -9.27 10.77
CA GLU A 41 -10.64 -8.64 10.68
C GLU A 41 -10.55 -7.12 10.74
N VAL A 42 -9.65 -6.59 11.56
CA VAL A 42 -9.40 -5.15 11.65
C VAL A 42 -8.80 -4.64 10.33
N ALA A 43 -7.86 -5.38 9.75
CA ALA A 43 -7.27 -5.01 8.47
C ALA A 43 -8.33 -5.00 7.35
N VAL A 44 -9.21 -6.01 7.32
CA VAL A 44 -10.30 -6.07 6.34
C VAL A 44 -11.24 -4.87 6.49
N ALA A 45 -11.60 -4.52 7.73
CA ALA A 45 -12.48 -3.37 7.97
C ALA A 45 -11.86 -2.07 7.48
N ARG A 46 -10.56 -1.87 7.69
CA ARG A 46 -9.86 -0.68 7.21
C ARG A 46 -9.77 -0.63 5.69
N MET A 47 -9.56 -1.77 5.05
CA MET A 47 -9.55 -1.84 3.58
C MET A 47 -10.96 -1.55 3.03
N ALA A 48 -12.00 -2.04 3.67
CA ALA A 48 -13.38 -1.74 3.27
C ALA A 48 -13.66 -0.23 3.32
N GLU A 49 -13.21 0.45 4.36
CA GLU A 49 -13.33 1.90 4.46
C GLU A 49 -12.63 2.61 3.29
N ARG A 50 -11.39 2.20 2.98
CA ARG A 50 -10.62 2.79 1.91
C ARG A 50 -11.22 2.54 0.53
N LEU A 51 -11.77 1.36 0.32
CA LEU A 51 -12.34 0.97 -0.97
C LEU A 51 -13.69 1.62 -1.24
N THR A 52 -14.35 2.11 -0.20
CA THR A 52 -15.67 2.75 -0.33
C THR A 52 -15.63 4.28 -0.23
N HIS A 53 -14.54 4.85 0.26
CA HIS A 53 -14.45 6.30 0.45
C HIS A 53 -14.19 7.00 -0.89
N PRO A 54 -15.04 7.98 -1.28
CA PRO A 54 -14.90 8.63 -2.61
C PRO A 54 -13.65 9.49 -2.74
N GLY A 55 -13.05 9.91 -1.64
CA GLY A 55 -11.80 10.70 -1.65
C GLY A 55 -10.54 9.87 -1.76
N LEU A 56 -10.65 8.54 -1.83
CA LEU A 56 -9.51 7.65 -1.95
C LEU A 56 -9.53 6.92 -3.29
N TYR A 57 -8.36 6.87 -3.94
CA TYR A 57 -8.16 6.16 -5.19
C TYR A 57 -7.47 4.83 -4.87
N ALA A 58 -8.01 3.73 -5.36
CA ALA A 58 -7.51 2.39 -5.04
C ALA A 58 -7.13 1.63 -6.31
N VAL A 59 -5.96 1.00 -6.28
CA VAL A 59 -5.48 0.12 -7.35
C VAL A 59 -5.20 -1.25 -6.76
N VAL A 60 -5.61 -2.29 -7.44
CA VAL A 60 -5.25 -3.67 -7.07
C VAL A 60 -4.50 -4.32 -8.21
N ALA A 61 -3.61 -5.25 -7.85
CA ALA A 61 -2.84 -6.04 -8.78
C ALA A 61 -3.33 -7.48 -8.77
N GLU A 62 -3.54 -8.03 -9.96
CA GLU A 62 -3.93 -9.43 -10.14
C GLU A 62 -2.85 -10.19 -10.86
N LEU A 63 -2.60 -11.41 -10.42
CA LEU A 63 -1.72 -12.36 -11.05
C LEU A 63 -2.48 -13.67 -11.18
N ASP A 64 -2.65 -14.16 -12.40
CA ASP A 64 -3.45 -15.37 -12.67
C ASP A 64 -4.88 -15.29 -12.14
N GLY A 65 -5.50 -14.11 -12.26
CA GLY A 65 -6.88 -13.92 -11.82
C GLY A 65 -7.05 -13.74 -10.32
N GLN A 66 -5.97 -13.70 -9.55
CA GLN A 66 -6.04 -13.54 -8.10
C GLN A 66 -5.39 -12.22 -7.67
N VAL A 67 -6.04 -11.50 -6.78
CA VAL A 67 -5.47 -10.27 -6.22
C VAL A 67 -4.26 -10.62 -5.38
N VAL A 68 -3.13 -9.96 -5.66
CA VAL A 68 -1.86 -10.20 -4.97
C VAL A 68 -1.30 -8.93 -4.32
N GLY A 69 -1.95 -7.81 -4.50
CA GLY A 69 -1.49 -6.57 -3.87
C GLY A 69 -2.44 -5.41 -4.11
N SER A 70 -2.22 -4.33 -3.38
CA SER A 70 -3.03 -3.11 -3.50
C SER A 70 -2.22 -1.89 -3.12
N ASN A 71 -2.68 -0.73 -3.57
CA ASN A 71 -2.13 0.56 -3.19
C ASN A 71 -3.23 1.61 -3.23
N PHE A 72 -3.08 2.65 -2.43
CA PHE A 72 -4.11 3.67 -2.26
C PHE A 72 -3.51 5.06 -2.34
N LEU A 73 -4.33 6.03 -2.78
CA LEU A 73 -4.03 7.46 -2.67
C LEU A 73 -5.15 8.13 -1.89
N ASP A 74 -4.79 8.89 -0.88
CA ASP A 74 -5.72 9.78 -0.21
C ASP A 74 -5.64 11.13 -0.91
N GLU A 75 -6.67 11.44 -1.68
CA GLU A 75 -6.72 12.63 -2.54
C GLU A 75 -7.48 13.79 -1.90
N ARG A 76 -7.74 13.73 -0.60
CA ARG A 76 -8.52 14.75 0.11
C ARG A 76 -7.75 16.05 0.37
N SER A 77 -6.44 16.05 0.15
CA SER A 77 -5.57 17.23 0.36
C SER A 77 -4.71 17.49 -0.87
N PRO A 78 -4.23 18.74 -1.06
CA PRO A 78 -3.35 19.07 -2.20
C PRO A 78 -2.05 18.25 -2.21
N ILE A 79 -1.53 17.90 -1.05
CA ILE A 79 -0.45 16.92 -0.94
C ILE A 79 -1.11 15.59 -0.65
N VAL A 80 -1.05 14.67 -1.62
CA VAL A 80 -1.75 13.39 -1.50
C VAL A 80 -0.97 12.42 -0.63
N GLY A 81 -1.71 11.62 0.14
CA GLY A 81 -1.13 10.55 0.96
C GLY A 81 -1.11 9.25 0.18
N LEU A 82 0.05 8.58 0.13
CA LEU A 82 0.22 7.32 -0.57
C LEU A 82 0.26 6.17 0.43
N GLY A 83 -0.50 5.12 0.15
CA GLY A 83 -0.49 3.89 0.94
C GLY A 83 -1.80 3.64 1.68
N PRO A 84 -1.89 2.50 2.35
CA PRO A 84 -0.84 1.49 2.44
C PRO A 84 -0.64 0.75 1.12
N ILE A 85 0.62 0.49 0.78
CA ILE A 85 0.96 -0.41 -0.32
C ILE A 85 1.28 -1.77 0.27
N THR A 86 0.62 -2.81 -0.22
CA THR A 86 0.83 -4.17 0.27
C THR A 86 0.90 -5.14 -0.90
N VAL A 87 1.77 -6.13 -0.74
CA VAL A 87 1.97 -7.21 -1.71
C VAL A 87 1.99 -8.52 -0.93
N ALA A 88 1.30 -9.51 -1.44
CA ALA A 88 1.29 -10.84 -0.81
C ALA A 88 2.72 -11.35 -0.63
N PRO A 89 3.08 -11.84 0.56
CA PRO A 89 4.47 -12.29 0.81
C PRO A 89 4.97 -13.31 -0.20
N SER A 90 4.10 -14.13 -0.73
CA SER A 90 4.46 -15.17 -1.71
C SER A 90 4.94 -14.63 -3.06
N VAL A 91 4.67 -13.36 -3.38
CA VAL A 91 5.00 -12.78 -4.69
C VAL A 91 5.80 -11.48 -4.58
N GLN A 92 6.38 -11.17 -3.42
CA GLN A 92 7.07 -9.90 -3.18
C GLN A 92 8.27 -9.64 -4.10
N ASN A 93 8.90 -10.68 -4.64
CA ASN A 93 10.08 -10.54 -5.49
C ASN A 93 9.73 -10.47 -6.98
N ARG A 94 8.46 -10.21 -7.33
CA ARG A 94 7.98 -10.18 -8.72
C ARG A 94 7.68 -8.78 -9.24
N ALA A 95 8.27 -7.76 -8.62
CA ALA A 95 8.10 -6.35 -9.00
C ALA A 95 6.66 -5.84 -8.91
N VAL A 96 5.77 -6.55 -8.19
CA VAL A 96 4.37 -6.13 -8.03
C VAL A 96 4.30 -4.76 -7.34
N GLY A 97 5.09 -4.57 -6.28
CA GLY A 97 5.12 -3.30 -5.55
C GLY A 97 5.52 -2.13 -6.44
N ARG A 98 6.53 -2.33 -7.30
CA ARG A 98 6.96 -1.28 -8.22
C ARG A 98 5.85 -0.90 -9.20
N HIS A 99 5.15 -1.88 -9.75
CA HIS A 99 4.03 -1.61 -10.65
C HIS A 99 2.89 -0.88 -9.95
N LEU A 100 2.57 -1.27 -8.71
CA LEU A 100 1.56 -0.58 -7.92
C LEU A 100 1.97 0.87 -7.62
N MET A 101 3.24 1.12 -7.34
CA MET A 101 3.75 2.48 -7.12
C MET A 101 3.65 3.31 -8.39
N HIS A 102 4.07 2.76 -9.53
CA HIS A 102 3.97 3.49 -10.80
C HIS A 102 2.53 3.85 -11.14
N ALA A 103 1.58 2.95 -10.90
CA ALA A 103 0.17 3.21 -11.19
C ALA A 103 -0.37 4.42 -10.40
N VAL A 104 -0.06 4.50 -9.10
CA VAL A 104 -0.53 5.62 -8.30
C VAL A 104 0.24 6.92 -8.61
N LEU A 105 1.52 6.83 -8.94
CA LEU A 105 2.30 8.02 -9.34
C LEU A 105 1.83 8.59 -10.67
N GLU A 106 1.41 7.75 -11.61
CA GLU A 106 0.75 8.22 -12.83
C GLU A 106 -0.54 8.97 -12.51
N ARG A 107 -1.33 8.44 -11.58
CA ARG A 107 -2.55 9.10 -11.13
C ARG A 107 -2.25 10.49 -10.53
N VAL A 108 -1.21 10.57 -9.70
CA VAL A 108 -0.76 11.83 -9.09
C VAL A 108 -0.42 12.85 -10.17
N ALA A 109 0.34 12.45 -11.19
CA ALA A 109 0.71 13.33 -12.29
C ALA A 109 -0.51 13.81 -13.06
N THR A 110 -1.48 12.93 -13.32
CA THR A 110 -2.71 13.26 -14.03
C THR A 110 -3.56 14.26 -13.25
N GLN A 111 -3.58 14.16 -11.93
CA GLN A 111 -4.37 15.04 -11.06
C GLN A 111 -3.66 16.35 -10.73
N HIS A 112 -2.42 16.55 -11.19
CA HIS A 112 -1.63 17.76 -10.91
C HIS A 112 -1.52 18.06 -9.41
N ALA A 113 -1.34 17.02 -8.59
CA ALA A 113 -1.16 17.18 -7.15
C ALA A 113 0.10 17.98 -6.85
N LEU A 114 0.07 18.78 -5.76
CA LEU A 114 1.23 19.60 -5.37
C LEU A 114 2.37 18.76 -4.83
N GLY A 115 2.11 17.58 -4.33
CA GLY A 115 3.13 16.67 -3.83
C GLY A 115 2.52 15.37 -3.34
N VAL A 116 3.39 14.42 -3.04
CA VAL A 116 3.04 13.09 -2.54
C VAL A 116 3.88 12.78 -1.33
N ARG A 117 3.25 12.25 -0.29
CA ARG A 117 3.99 11.76 0.88
C ARG A 117 3.50 10.38 1.28
N LEU A 118 4.39 9.63 1.92
CA LEU A 118 4.05 8.34 2.49
C LEU A 118 4.75 8.17 3.83
N VAL A 119 4.22 7.26 4.65
CA VAL A 119 4.81 6.87 5.91
C VAL A 119 5.05 5.37 5.87
N HIS A 120 6.22 4.93 6.32
CA HIS A 120 6.50 3.50 6.40
C HIS A 120 7.30 3.20 7.67
N ALA A 121 7.32 1.93 8.06
CA ALA A 121 8.09 1.50 9.22
C ALA A 121 9.59 1.67 8.97
N ALA A 122 10.30 2.28 9.91
CA ALA A 122 11.73 2.58 9.75
C ALA A 122 12.57 1.33 9.53
N TYR A 123 12.16 0.19 10.08
CA TYR A 123 12.88 -1.08 9.93
C TYR A 123 12.67 -1.74 8.56
N HIS A 124 11.75 -1.26 7.74
CA HIS A 124 11.44 -1.87 6.44
C HIS A 124 12.36 -1.32 5.35
N THR A 125 13.62 -1.77 5.34
CA THR A 125 14.65 -1.22 4.45
C THR A 125 14.39 -1.51 2.97
N ARG A 126 13.74 -2.65 2.65
CA ARG A 126 13.35 -2.96 1.27
C ARG A 126 12.39 -1.90 0.72
N ALA A 127 11.40 -1.50 1.53
CA ALA A 127 10.46 -0.46 1.14
C ALA A 127 11.16 0.89 0.95
N LEU A 128 12.04 1.25 1.87
CA LEU A 128 12.82 2.49 1.76
C LEU A 128 13.63 2.50 0.46
N SER A 129 14.28 1.39 0.13
CA SER A 129 15.06 1.29 -1.11
C SER A 129 14.19 1.50 -2.35
N LEU A 130 12.99 0.92 -2.38
CA LEU A 130 12.05 1.12 -3.49
C LEU A 130 11.64 2.59 -3.60
N TYR A 131 11.27 3.21 -2.49
CA TYR A 131 10.81 4.60 -2.49
C TYR A 131 11.92 5.56 -2.90
N ALA A 132 13.14 5.34 -2.42
CA ALA A 132 14.29 6.17 -2.80
C ALA A 132 14.56 6.09 -4.31
N LYS A 133 14.46 4.91 -4.91
CA LYS A 133 14.63 4.73 -6.35
C LYS A 133 13.56 5.47 -7.16
N LEU A 134 12.39 5.68 -6.59
CA LEU A 134 11.27 6.39 -7.22
C LEU A 134 11.32 7.90 -6.97
N GLY A 135 12.35 8.40 -6.30
CA GLY A 135 12.54 9.83 -6.08
C GLY A 135 12.06 10.36 -4.74
N PHE A 136 11.60 9.50 -3.84
CA PHE A 136 11.22 9.94 -2.50
C PHE A 136 12.44 10.24 -1.65
N THR A 137 12.33 11.25 -0.80
CA THR A 137 13.37 11.60 0.18
C THR A 137 12.78 11.57 1.57
N VAL A 138 13.61 11.22 2.55
CA VAL A 138 13.19 11.25 3.96
C VAL A 138 13.09 12.72 4.39
N ARG A 139 11.92 13.09 4.92
CA ARG A 139 11.65 14.46 5.37
C ARG A 139 11.53 14.54 6.89
N ASP A 140 11.00 13.49 7.51
CA ASP A 140 10.73 13.55 8.94
C ASP A 140 10.59 12.14 9.51
N PHE A 141 10.72 12.06 10.82
CA PHE A 141 10.52 10.81 11.56
C PHE A 141 9.30 10.98 12.45
N VAL A 142 8.41 9.99 12.41
CA VAL A 142 7.16 9.99 13.15
C VAL A 142 7.23 8.91 14.23
N ALA A 143 6.99 9.28 15.47
CA ALA A 143 6.90 8.31 16.56
C ALA A 143 5.46 7.84 16.70
N ARG A 144 5.29 6.51 16.82
CA ARG A 144 3.99 5.94 17.11
C ARG A 144 3.77 5.95 18.63
N VAL A 145 2.72 6.61 19.04
CA VAL A 145 2.35 6.70 20.46
C VAL A 145 1.21 5.73 20.72
N THR A 146 1.38 4.89 21.72
CA THR A 146 0.38 3.91 22.13
C THR A 146 -0.29 4.31 23.43
#